data_b6c2809c533dbdc2f42203130512b2eb
#
_entry.id   b6c2809c533dbdc2f42203130512b2eb
#
_cell.length_a   1.000
_cell.length_b   1.000
_cell.length_c   1.000
_cell.angle_alpha   90.00
_cell.angle_beta   90.00
_cell.angle_gamma   90.00
#
_symmetry.space_group_name_H-M   'P 1'
#
loop_
_entity.id
_entity.type
_entity.pdbx_description
1 polymer ?
#
loop_
_entity_poly.entity_id
_entity_poly.type
_entity_poly.pdbx_seq_one_letter_code
_entity_poly.pdbx_strand_id
1 'polypeptide(L)'
;MYWKKITVGATKDTYDALEILLWDLGAVSVTVTDASDNPIFEPPPGETPLWSDIDVCGLFEQDLDHEQLESQIKDLGFRVLFSEDLGDRPWEREWLSEFGPMQFGRRLWVVPDGLAVEDPNAVVVDLDPGLAFGTGTHATTRLCLEWLDSQVLEGKRVIDYGS
;
A
#
# COMPACT_ATOMS: atom_id res chain seq x y z
N MET A 1 9.47 16.69 8.89
CA MET A 1 10.69 16.00 8.45
C MET A 1 10.55 15.78 6.96
N TYR A 2 11.61 15.93 6.18
CA TYR A 2 11.53 15.71 4.73
C TYR A 2 12.50 14.61 4.37
N TRP A 3 12.11 13.81 3.41
CA TRP A 3 12.86 12.65 2.96
C TRP A 3 13.09 12.74 1.45
N LYS A 4 14.14 12.09 0.99
CA LYS A 4 14.40 11.87 -0.43
C LYS A 4 14.30 10.38 -0.73
N LYS A 5 13.45 10.05 -1.69
CA LYS A 5 13.30 8.69 -2.18
C LYS A 5 13.98 8.58 -3.54
N ILE A 6 14.93 7.67 -3.65
CA ILE A 6 15.66 7.38 -4.89
C ILE A 6 15.35 5.95 -5.30
N THR A 7 14.79 5.78 -6.48
CA THR A 7 14.46 4.46 -7.05
C THR A 7 15.48 4.13 -8.14
N VAL A 8 16.07 2.95 -8.03
CA VAL A 8 17.16 2.47 -8.87
C VAL A 8 16.76 1.14 -9.50
N GLY A 9 16.88 1.05 -10.83
CA GLY A 9 16.65 -0.21 -11.54
C GLY A 9 17.82 -1.16 -11.37
N ALA A 10 17.52 -2.41 -11.04
CA ALA A 10 18.50 -3.47 -10.85
C ALA A 10 17.96 -4.81 -11.35
N THR A 11 18.82 -5.82 -11.30
CA THR A 11 18.45 -7.22 -11.51
C THR A 11 18.67 -8.01 -10.23
N LYS A 12 18.10 -9.20 -10.16
CA LYS A 12 18.35 -10.14 -9.06
C LYS A 12 19.83 -10.32 -8.76
N ASP A 13 20.69 -10.38 -9.80
CA ASP A 13 22.12 -10.64 -9.66
C ASP A 13 22.90 -9.42 -9.13
N THR A 14 22.34 -8.22 -9.27
CA THR A 14 22.97 -6.96 -8.83
C THR A 14 22.34 -6.39 -7.57
N TYR A 15 21.29 -7.01 -7.06
CA TYR A 15 20.54 -6.53 -5.89
C TYR A 15 21.42 -6.36 -4.65
N ASP A 16 22.15 -7.40 -4.26
CA ASP A 16 22.96 -7.39 -3.04
C ASP A 16 24.00 -6.27 -3.05
N ALA A 17 24.64 -6.03 -4.21
CA ALA A 17 25.61 -4.96 -4.37
C ALA A 17 24.96 -3.57 -4.27
N LEU A 18 23.78 -3.41 -4.86
CA LEU A 18 23.03 -2.17 -4.79
C LEU A 18 22.47 -1.90 -3.38
N GLU A 19 21.96 -2.92 -2.71
CA GLU A 19 21.46 -2.80 -1.34
C GLU A 19 22.57 -2.31 -0.39
N ILE A 20 23.75 -2.96 -0.43
CA ILE A 20 24.91 -2.54 0.36
C ILE A 20 25.30 -1.11 0.05
N LEU A 21 25.36 -0.74 -1.24
CA LEU A 21 25.68 0.61 -1.67
C LEU A 21 24.70 1.63 -1.08
N LEU A 22 23.40 1.38 -1.15
CA LEU A 22 22.40 2.33 -0.64
C LEU A 22 22.53 2.52 0.88
N TRP A 23 22.80 1.44 1.62
CA TRP A 23 23.07 1.52 3.07
C TRP A 23 24.36 2.31 3.36
N ASP A 24 25.44 2.09 2.60
CA ASP A 24 26.71 2.80 2.77
C ASP A 24 26.59 4.31 2.43
N LEU A 25 25.68 4.65 1.52
CA LEU A 25 25.33 6.02 1.19
C LEU A 25 24.39 6.69 2.22
N GLY A 26 23.98 5.98 3.26
CA GLY A 26 23.19 6.53 4.35
C GLY A 26 21.68 6.40 4.15
N ALA A 27 21.21 5.44 3.37
CA ALA A 27 19.78 5.12 3.33
C ALA A 27 19.28 4.71 4.72
N VAL A 28 18.12 5.21 5.12
CA VAL A 28 17.45 4.83 6.38
C VAL A 28 16.49 3.65 6.16
N SER A 29 16.16 3.38 4.91
CA SER A 29 15.35 2.23 4.50
C SER A 29 15.70 1.85 3.07
N VAL A 30 15.74 0.55 2.79
CA VAL A 30 15.83 -0.01 1.44
C VAL A 30 14.69 -0.97 1.24
N THR A 31 13.94 -0.79 0.15
CA THR A 31 12.83 -1.66 -0.25
C THR A 31 12.99 -2.10 -1.70
N VAL A 32 12.50 -3.30 -2.00
CA VAL A 32 12.54 -3.85 -3.35
C VAL A 32 11.12 -4.16 -3.82
N THR A 33 10.84 -3.84 -5.09
CA THR A 33 9.57 -4.14 -5.74
C THR A 33 9.82 -4.75 -7.12
N ASP A 34 8.82 -5.43 -7.66
CA ASP A 34 8.86 -5.90 -9.05
C ASP A 34 8.93 -4.70 -10.00
N ALA A 35 9.83 -4.75 -10.98
CA ALA A 35 9.90 -3.76 -12.06
C ALA A 35 8.90 -4.04 -13.19
N SER A 36 8.29 -5.21 -13.18
CA SER A 36 7.29 -5.68 -14.13
C SER A 36 6.14 -6.34 -13.37
N ASP A 37 4.98 -6.46 -13.94
CA ASP A 37 3.80 -7.05 -13.27
C ASP A 37 3.87 -8.60 -13.31
N ASN A 38 4.85 -9.18 -12.58
CA ASN A 38 5.06 -10.61 -12.46
C ASN A 38 4.86 -11.07 -11.00
N PRO A 39 3.64 -11.37 -10.56
CA PRO A 39 3.38 -11.72 -9.18
C PRO A 39 4.10 -13.03 -8.80
N ILE A 40 4.81 -13.03 -7.68
CA ILE A 40 5.31 -14.23 -7.03
C ILE A 40 4.20 -14.71 -6.10
N PHE A 41 3.51 -15.77 -6.49
CA PHE A 41 2.57 -16.47 -5.62
C PHE A 41 3.37 -17.34 -4.64
N GLU A 42 2.83 -17.71 -3.53
CA GLU A 42 3.36 -18.52 -2.45
C GLU A 42 4.74 -19.20 -2.71
N PRO A 43 5.86 -18.58 -2.35
CA PRO A 43 7.16 -19.21 -2.46
C PRO A 43 7.26 -20.40 -1.50
N PRO A 44 8.11 -21.39 -1.78
CA PRO A 44 8.39 -22.48 -0.85
C PRO A 44 8.83 -21.97 0.54
N PRO A 45 8.48 -22.66 1.62
CA PRO A 45 8.86 -22.25 2.97
C PRO A 45 10.38 -22.04 3.11
N GLY A 46 10.77 -20.84 3.56
CA GLY A 46 12.18 -20.47 3.77
C GLY A 46 12.86 -19.87 2.54
N GLU A 47 12.17 -19.73 1.42
CA GLU A 47 12.68 -19.02 0.25
C GLU A 47 12.08 -17.61 0.16
N THR A 48 12.92 -16.64 -0.22
CA THR A 48 12.53 -15.26 -0.54
C THR A 48 12.97 -14.94 -1.97
N PRO A 49 12.27 -15.50 -2.99
CA PRO A 49 12.67 -15.27 -4.37
C PRO A 49 12.50 -13.78 -4.74
N LEU A 50 13.50 -13.27 -5.47
CA LEU A 50 13.40 -11.95 -6.10
C LEU A 50 13.01 -12.12 -7.58
N TRP A 51 12.33 -11.09 -8.11
CA TRP A 51 12.07 -10.96 -9.54
C TRP A 51 13.37 -10.79 -10.34
N SER A 52 13.33 -11.11 -11.63
CA SER A 52 14.50 -10.97 -12.51
C SER A 52 14.93 -9.51 -12.65
N ASP A 53 13.95 -8.64 -12.84
CA ASP A 53 14.11 -7.18 -12.91
C ASP A 53 13.37 -6.56 -11.72
N ILE A 54 14.05 -5.68 -11.01
CA ILE A 54 13.57 -5.10 -9.76
C ILE A 54 13.83 -3.60 -9.72
N ASP A 55 12.94 -2.90 -9.02
CA ASP A 55 13.11 -1.52 -8.62
C ASP A 55 13.49 -1.50 -7.14
N VAL A 56 14.69 -1.00 -6.84
CA VAL A 56 15.20 -0.86 -5.47
C VAL A 56 15.08 0.60 -5.05
N CYS A 57 14.39 0.82 -3.97
CA CYS A 57 14.10 2.15 -3.45
C CYS A 57 14.87 2.40 -2.16
N GLY A 58 15.77 3.38 -2.16
CA GLY A 58 16.44 3.92 -0.98
C GLY A 58 15.72 5.18 -0.48
N LEU A 59 15.53 5.27 0.83
CA LEU A 59 15.01 6.46 1.51
C LEU A 59 16.15 7.14 2.26
N PHE A 60 16.33 8.45 2.04
CA PHE A 60 17.43 9.25 2.59
C PHE A 60 16.90 10.47 3.34
N GLU A 61 17.64 10.93 4.34
CA GLU A 61 17.34 12.20 5.00
C GLU A 61 17.62 13.39 4.08
N GLN A 62 16.89 14.48 4.26
CA GLN A 62 16.96 15.64 3.36
C GLN A 62 18.27 16.44 3.45
N ASP A 63 19.01 16.32 4.53
CA ASP A 63 20.26 17.04 4.76
C ASP A 63 21.47 16.46 3.98
N LEU A 64 21.28 15.33 3.31
CA LEU A 64 22.28 14.72 2.44
C LEU A 64 22.36 15.44 1.07
N ASP A 65 23.54 15.45 0.48
CA ASP A 65 23.73 15.94 -0.90
C ASP A 65 23.21 14.90 -1.91
N HIS A 66 21.95 15.09 -2.32
CA HIS A 66 21.26 14.14 -3.19
C HIS A 66 21.83 14.10 -4.61
N GLU A 67 22.39 15.20 -5.10
CA GLU A 67 23.06 15.21 -6.42
C GLU A 67 24.33 14.35 -6.38
N GLN A 68 25.07 14.45 -5.29
CA GLN A 68 26.24 13.59 -5.06
C GLN A 68 25.85 12.13 -4.91
N LEU A 69 24.76 11.82 -4.17
CA LEU A 69 24.25 10.46 -4.01
C LEU A 69 23.88 9.84 -5.37
N GLU A 70 23.10 10.56 -6.18
CA GLU A 70 22.73 10.08 -7.50
C GLU A 70 23.94 9.88 -8.42
N SER A 71 24.95 10.77 -8.34
CA SER A 71 26.18 10.62 -9.11
C SER A 71 26.92 9.35 -8.71
N GLN A 72 27.09 9.09 -7.41
CA GLN A 72 27.77 7.90 -6.92
C GLN A 72 27.06 6.60 -7.34
N ILE A 73 25.71 6.58 -7.33
CA ILE A 73 24.92 5.44 -7.80
C ILE A 73 25.17 5.20 -9.30
N LYS A 74 25.18 6.27 -10.10
CA LYS A 74 25.40 6.22 -11.55
C LYS A 74 26.83 5.81 -11.90
N ASP A 75 27.83 6.29 -11.15
CA ASP A 75 29.26 5.99 -11.37
C ASP A 75 29.58 4.51 -11.15
N LEU A 76 28.78 3.82 -10.32
CA LEU A 76 28.87 2.38 -10.11
C LEU A 76 28.06 1.55 -11.11
N GLY A 77 27.50 2.20 -12.14
CA GLY A 77 26.84 1.56 -13.26
C GLY A 77 25.34 1.29 -13.04
N PHE A 78 24.75 1.79 -11.96
CA PHE A 78 23.31 1.65 -11.71
C PHE A 78 22.51 2.78 -12.36
N ARG A 79 21.28 2.47 -12.74
CA ARG A 79 20.37 3.43 -13.37
C ARG A 79 19.37 3.99 -12.37
N VAL A 80 19.49 5.25 -12.00
CA VAL A 80 18.46 5.96 -11.25
C VAL A 80 17.24 6.15 -12.15
N LEU A 81 16.08 5.68 -11.70
CA LEU A 81 14.80 5.75 -12.42
C LEU A 81 14.02 6.97 -11.99
N PHE A 82 13.86 7.15 -10.68
CA PHE A 82 13.10 8.25 -10.09
C PHE A 82 13.82 8.79 -8.87
N SER A 83 13.64 10.09 -8.64
CA SER A 83 14.13 10.79 -7.46
C SER A 83 13.04 11.79 -7.06
N GLU A 84 12.44 11.60 -5.90
CA GLU A 84 11.32 12.41 -5.44
C GLU A 84 11.49 12.84 -3.99
N ASP A 85 11.03 14.06 -3.69
CA ASP A 85 11.01 14.60 -2.34
C ASP A 85 9.72 14.16 -1.64
N LEU A 86 9.86 13.48 -0.50
CA LEU A 86 8.74 13.09 0.34
C LEU A 86 8.63 14.04 1.53
N GLY A 87 7.62 14.92 1.50
CA GLY A 87 7.25 15.74 2.65
C GLY A 87 6.66 14.87 3.77
N ASP A 88 6.86 15.32 4.99
CA ASP A 88 6.18 14.72 6.15
C ASP A 88 4.69 15.01 6.03
N ARG A 89 3.92 13.98 5.79
CA ARG A 89 2.46 14.04 5.66
C ARG A 89 1.86 13.14 6.74
N PRO A 90 0.65 13.41 7.20
CA PRO A 90 -0.06 12.48 8.07
C PRO A 90 -0.48 11.23 7.27
N TRP A 91 0.49 10.38 6.96
CA TRP A 91 0.35 9.16 6.15
C TRP A 91 -0.79 8.26 6.66
N GLU A 92 -1.02 8.31 7.98
CA GLU A 92 -2.11 7.58 8.64
C GLU A 92 -3.49 7.97 8.11
N ARG A 93 -3.64 9.15 7.50
CA ARG A 93 -4.92 9.68 7.02
C ARG A 93 -4.95 10.02 5.53
N GLU A 94 -3.82 9.92 4.82
CA GLU A 94 -3.77 10.31 3.40
C GLU A 94 -4.66 9.39 2.53
N TRP A 95 -4.66 8.10 2.84
CA TRP A 95 -5.53 7.13 2.20
C TRP A 95 -7.03 7.31 2.52
N LEU A 96 -7.36 7.99 3.64
CA LEU A 96 -8.75 8.32 3.98
C LEU A 96 -9.37 9.31 3.00
N SER A 97 -8.56 10.15 2.35
CA SER A 97 -9.06 11.12 1.35
C SER A 97 -9.60 10.43 0.08
N GLU A 98 -9.19 9.20 -0.17
CA GLU A 98 -9.69 8.36 -1.27
C GLU A 98 -10.89 7.50 -0.86
N PHE A 99 -11.23 7.48 0.44
CA PHE A 99 -12.35 6.72 0.98
C PHE A 99 -13.63 7.55 0.95
N GLY A 100 -14.51 7.22 0.01
CA GLY A 100 -15.88 7.72 -0.05
C GLY A 100 -16.90 6.70 0.43
N PRO A 101 -18.20 7.06 0.47
CA PRO A 101 -19.28 6.11 0.68
C PRO A 101 -19.24 4.99 -0.35
N MET A 102 -19.26 3.74 0.13
CA MET A 102 -19.22 2.55 -0.72
C MET A 102 -20.54 1.80 -0.64
N GLN A 103 -21.14 1.50 -1.79
CA GLN A 103 -22.37 0.72 -1.87
C GLN A 103 -22.09 -0.77 -2.06
N PHE A 104 -22.79 -1.59 -1.30
CA PHE A 104 -22.78 -3.05 -1.37
C PHE A 104 -24.20 -3.55 -1.58
N GLY A 105 -24.44 -4.19 -2.73
CA GLY A 105 -25.78 -4.62 -3.08
C GLY A 105 -26.71 -3.48 -3.47
N ARG A 106 -27.93 -3.42 -2.88
CA ARG A 106 -28.99 -2.47 -3.24
C ARG A 106 -29.12 -1.32 -2.26
N ARG A 107 -28.98 -1.58 -0.97
CA ARG A 107 -29.30 -0.63 0.11
C ARG A 107 -28.18 -0.43 1.11
N LEU A 108 -27.28 -1.42 1.21
CA LEU A 108 -26.20 -1.38 2.20
C LEU A 108 -25.10 -0.42 1.76
N TRP A 109 -24.74 0.49 2.63
CA TRP A 109 -23.65 1.44 2.44
C TRP A 109 -22.69 1.38 3.63
N VAL A 110 -21.41 1.38 3.35
CA VAL A 110 -20.36 1.66 4.34
C VAL A 110 -19.89 3.08 4.12
N VAL A 111 -20.01 3.90 5.15
CA VAL A 111 -19.81 5.34 5.05
C VAL A 111 -18.76 5.77 6.08
N PRO A 112 -17.68 6.42 5.66
CA PRO A 112 -16.70 7.02 6.56
C PRO A 112 -17.32 8.12 7.42
N ASP A 113 -16.78 8.30 8.64
CA ASP A 113 -17.21 9.34 9.56
C ASP A 113 -17.28 10.74 8.91
N GLY A 114 -18.39 11.42 9.12
CA GLY A 114 -18.61 12.77 8.62
C GLY A 114 -19.12 12.86 7.17
N LEU A 115 -19.31 11.73 6.49
CA LEU A 115 -19.94 11.68 5.17
C LEU A 115 -21.39 11.18 5.29
N ALA A 116 -22.19 11.43 4.26
CA ALA A 116 -23.60 11.02 4.21
C ALA A 116 -23.98 10.50 2.82
N VAL A 117 -25.03 9.69 2.78
CA VAL A 117 -25.63 9.16 1.55
C VAL A 117 -27.03 9.75 1.41
N GLU A 118 -27.39 10.23 0.24
CA GLU A 118 -28.68 10.87 -0.05
C GLU A 118 -29.80 9.87 -0.42
N ASP A 119 -29.60 8.56 -0.24
CA ASP A 119 -30.63 7.55 -0.50
C ASP A 119 -31.49 7.32 0.76
N PRO A 120 -32.80 7.63 0.72
CA PRO A 120 -33.69 7.45 1.86
C PRO A 120 -33.91 5.97 2.26
N ASN A 121 -33.56 5.02 1.39
CA ASN A 121 -33.66 3.59 1.65
C ASN A 121 -32.30 2.97 2.04
N ALA A 122 -31.26 3.80 2.16
CA ALA A 122 -29.95 3.31 2.53
C ALA A 122 -29.94 2.69 3.93
N VAL A 123 -29.28 1.56 4.04
CA VAL A 123 -28.86 0.98 5.32
C VAL A 123 -27.40 1.34 5.49
N VAL A 124 -27.12 2.30 6.35
CA VAL A 124 -25.80 2.85 6.54
C VAL A 124 -25.08 2.16 7.69
N VAL A 125 -23.85 1.74 7.45
CA VAL A 125 -22.88 1.33 8.45
C VAL A 125 -21.82 2.41 8.50
N ASP A 126 -21.78 3.16 9.60
CA ASP A 126 -20.73 4.11 9.86
C ASP A 126 -19.45 3.36 10.23
N LEU A 127 -18.40 3.56 9.45
CA LEU A 127 -17.11 2.93 9.67
C LEU A 127 -16.01 3.96 9.49
N ASP A 128 -15.34 4.31 10.57
CA ASP A 128 -14.06 4.99 10.46
C ASP A 128 -13.03 3.96 9.96
N PRO A 129 -12.55 4.08 8.71
CA PRO A 129 -11.54 3.19 8.19
C PRO A 129 -10.21 3.50 8.88
N GLY A 130 -10.10 3.20 10.16
CA GLY A 130 -8.89 3.29 10.94
C GLY A 130 -7.87 2.23 10.53
N LEU A 131 -6.91 1.95 11.38
CA LEU A 131 -5.89 0.91 11.18
C LEU A 131 -6.48 -0.53 11.26
N ALA A 132 -7.81 -0.67 11.32
CA ALA A 132 -8.48 -1.95 11.47
C ALA A 132 -8.73 -2.64 10.12
N PHE A 133 -8.62 -3.95 10.13
CA PHE A 133 -9.02 -4.83 9.04
C PHE A 133 -10.54 -4.72 8.79
N GLY A 134 -10.98 -4.79 7.53
CA GLY A 134 -12.42 -4.91 7.23
C GLY A 134 -13.08 -3.65 6.66
N THR A 135 -12.31 -2.76 6.04
CA THR A 135 -12.79 -1.52 5.39
C THR A 135 -13.79 -1.73 4.24
N GLY A 136 -14.12 -2.99 3.89
CA GLY A 136 -15.00 -3.32 2.76
C GLY A 136 -14.28 -3.42 1.41
N THR A 137 -13.05 -2.95 1.30
CA THR A 137 -12.30 -2.96 0.03
C THR A 137 -11.82 -4.34 -0.39
N HIS A 138 -11.64 -5.28 0.56
CA HIS A 138 -11.24 -6.64 0.23
C HIS A 138 -12.40 -7.41 -0.42
N ALA A 139 -12.12 -8.17 -1.47
CA ALA A 139 -13.12 -8.90 -2.24
C ALA A 139 -14.01 -9.84 -1.39
N THR A 140 -13.44 -10.49 -0.37
CA THR A 140 -14.19 -11.37 0.54
C THR A 140 -15.17 -10.59 1.41
N THR A 141 -14.78 -9.44 1.95
CA THR A 141 -15.66 -8.55 2.73
C THR A 141 -16.80 -8.04 1.86
N ARG A 142 -16.49 -7.61 0.64
CA ARG A 142 -17.48 -7.17 -0.34
C ARG A 142 -18.54 -8.24 -0.58
N LEU A 143 -18.14 -9.48 -0.87
CA LEU A 143 -19.06 -10.59 -1.12
C LEU A 143 -19.95 -10.89 0.09
N CYS A 144 -19.41 -10.82 1.29
CA CYS A 144 -20.21 -10.99 2.51
C CYS A 144 -21.25 -9.88 2.67
N LEU A 145 -20.88 -8.62 2.43
CA LEU A 145 -21.79 -7.48 2.55
C LEU A 145 -22.88 -7.52 1.48
N GLU A 146 -22.55 -7.83 0.24
CA GLU A 146 -23.52 -8.00 -0.86
C GLU A 146 -24.49 -9.14 -0.57
N TRP A 147 -24.00 -10.26 0.00
CA TRP A 147 -24.85 -11.37 0.40
C TRP A 147 -25.79 -10.96 1.55
N LEU A 148 -25.29 -10.27 2.57
CA LEU A 148 -26.11 -9.77 3.69
C LEU A 148 -27.21 -8.81 3.22
N ASP A 149 -26.90 -7.89 2.31
CA ASP A 149 -27.90 -6.97 1.74
C ASP A 149 -29.02 -7.71 0.99
N SER A 150 -28.70 -8.86 0.41
CA SER A 150 -29.69 -9.69 -0.30
C SER A 150 -30.66 -10.45 0.63
N GLN A 151 -30.36 -10.54 1.94
CA GLN A 151 -31.15 -11.31 2.89
C GLN A 151 -32.25 -10.47 3.54
N VAL A 152 -33.35 -11.14 3.92
CA VAL A 152 -34.39 -10.58 4.80
C VAL A 152 -34.05 -10.95 6.25
N LEU A 153 -33.39 -10.02 6.95
CA LEU A 153 -32.88 -10.27 8.31
C LEU A 153 -33.83 -9.80 9.41
N GLU A 154 -34.92 -9.13 9.07
CA GLU A 154 -35.91 -8.65 10.04
C GLU A 154 -36.46 -9.81 10.90
N GLY A 155 -36.35 -9.65 12.20
CA GLY A 155 -36.80 -10.67 13.19
C GLY A 155 -35.91 -11.93 13.23
N LYS A 156 -34.81 -11.98 12.52
CA LYS A 156 -33.85 -13.10 12.56
C LYS A 156 -32.85 -12.94 13.70
N ARG A 157 -32.44 -14.06 14.24
CA ARG A 157 -31.29 -14.15 15.14
C ARG A 157 -30.07 -14.50 14.30
N VAL A 158 -29.04 -13.66 14.36
CA VAL A 158 -27.79 -13.82 13.62
C VAL A 158 -26.68 -14.13 14.62
N ILE A 159 -25.79 -15.03 14.26
CA ILE A 159 -24.56 -15.34 14.99
C ILE A 159 -23.41 -15.03 14.05
N ASP A 160 -22.52 -14.18 14.49
CA ASP A 160 -21.21 -14.00 13.88
C ASP A 160 -20.21 -14.91 14.62
N TYR A 161 -19.53 -15.78 13.88
CA TYR A 161 -18.63 -16.78 14.44
C TYR A 161 -17.24 -16.60 13.87
N GLY A 162 -16.29 -16.26 14.75
CA GLY A 162 -14.89 -16.07 14.39
C GLY A 162 -14.51 -14.62 14.11
N SER A 163 -15.35 -13.67 14.54
CA SER A 163 -15.01 -12.24 14.54
C SER A 163 -14.14 -11.85 15.73
#